data_d64adc483abc9c244645fab8f1a37e17
#
_entry.id   d64adc483abc9c244645fab8f1a37e17
#
_cell.length_a   1.000
_cell.length_b   1.000
_cell.length_c   1.000
_cell.angle_alpha   90.00
_cell.angle_beta   90.00
_cell.angle_gamma   90.00
#
_symmetry.space_group_name_H-M   'P 1'
#
loop_
_entity.id
_entity.type
_entity.pdbx_description
1 polymer ?
#
loop_
_entity_poly.entity_id
_entity_poly.type
_entity_poly.pdbx_seq_one_letter_code
_entity_poly.pdbx_strand_id
1 'polypeptide(L)'
;MSFPAYPEYKQSGFDWLPEVPSHWVDRKIARDIPFVVGWTPPSGKDEYYDGDLPWVTIADMTQMSVQDTKSKISHLAVQDKGAKVVPAGSMLFSFKLSVGKIAFLTIDSYTNEAIAGFLPCGPLDLEYWKYAAPEFIPRYGRENIYGATLLNQELISSVRFSAPVRAEQTQIARFLNYETARIDALIEEQHRLIELLKEKRQAVISHAVTRGLDPTVPMKDSGVEWLGEVPAHWTVTKLKFVTDHVVDCPHETPIYDPCGDYLVIRTADIDQGVLKPERMYRLDREQYAHRIRRMSLEKNDVVYSREGERWGHAALVPQADLYALGQRMMQMRVCDSICPEFFMFQLNSVATYRQGEVDTVGATAPHVNISTVINYCLMRPGMDEQKEISEYLSKTLDALDCLIDESLEMKRLLQERRSALISAAVTGKIDVRGWQPPASVKTIVLEAEAV
;
A
#
# COMPACT_ATOMS: atom_id res chain seq x y z
N MET A 1 -1.03 -26.38 7.77
CA MET A 1 -1.11 -27.76 7.24
C MET A 1 0.10 -27.94 6.35
N SER A 2 0.87 -29.01 6.53
CA SER A 2 1.91 -29.41 5.58
C SER A 2 1.28 -30.32 4.53
N PHE A 3 1.48 -30.01 3.27
CA PHE A 3 1.07 -30.87 2.16
C PHE A 3 2.11 -31.98 1.99
N PRO A 4 1.72 -33.20 1.55
CA PRO A 4 2.66 -34.29 1.32
C PRO A 4 3.64 -33.95 0.19
N ALA A 5 4.82 -34.54 0.23
CA ALA A 5 5.75 -34.53 -0.90
C ALA A 5 5.40 -35.67 -1.89
N TYR A 6 5.90 -35.58 -3.11
CA TYR A 6 5.79 -36.67 -4.05
C TYR A 6 6.63 -37.88 -3.60
N PRO A 7 6.23 -39.10 -3.93
CA PRO A 7 6.95 -40.28 -3.47
C PRO A 7 8.36 -40.44 -4.07
N GLU A 8 8.59 -39.91 -5.28
CA GLU A 8 9.86 -40.03 -6.00
C GLU A 8 10.22 -38.77 -6.74
N TYR A 9 11.49 -38.38 -6.72
CA TYR A 9 12.07 -37.24 -7.42
C TYR A 9 13.19 -37.68 -8.38
N LYS A 10 13.46 -36.84 -9.36
CA LYS A 10 14.61 -36.90 -10.25
C LYS A 10 15.31 -35.56 -10.36
N GLN A 11 16.58 -35.56 -10.75
CA GLN A 11 17.33 -34.34 -11.07
C GLN A 11 16.64 -33.57 -12.21
N SER A 12 16.42 -32.29 -12.04
CA SER A 12 15.73 -31.45 -13.02
C SER A 12 16.64 -30.97 -14.14
N GLY A 13 17.94 -30.85 -13.87
CA GLY A 13 18.91 -30.19 -14.74
C GLY A 13 18.84 -28.66 -14.72
N PHE A 14 18.15 -28.06 -13.75
CA PHE A 14 18.10 -26.61 -13.51
C PHE A 14 18.77 -26.26 -12.18
N ASP A 15 19.75 -25.35 -12.17
CA ASP A 15 20.48 -24.96 -10.96
C ASP A 15 19.56 -24.39 -9.86
N TRP A 16 18.52 -23.66 -10.26
CA TRP A 16 17.55 -23.05 -9.36
C TRP A 16 16.47 -23.99 -8.84
N LEU A 17 16.31 -25.18 -9.45
CA LEU A 17 15.35 -26.22 -9.07
C LEU A 17 16.02 -27.58 -9.20
N PRO A 18 16.80 -28.04 -8.21
CA PRO A 18 17.62 -29.26 -8.32
C PRO A 18 16.82 -30.53 -8.63
N GLU A 19 15.63 -30.65 -8.02
CA GLU A 19 14.81 -31.86 -8.11
C GLU A 19 13.36 -31.54 -8.47
N VAL A 20 12.75 -32.44 -9.24
CA VAL A 20 11.33 -32.42 -9.62
C VAL A 20 10.75 -33.82 -9.50
N PRO A 21 9.41 -33.98 -9.37
CA PRO A 21 8.80 -35.31 -9.35
C PRO A 21 9.23 -36.17 -10.54
N SER A 22 9.54 -37.44 -10.32
CA SER A 22 10.15 -38.34 -11.33
C SER A 22 9.35 -38.44 -12.61
N HIS A 23 8.02 -38.36 -12.56
CA HIS A 23 7.09 -38.47 -13.68
C HIS A 23 6.89 -37.16 -14.45
N TRP A 24 7.38 -35.99 -13.94
CA TRP A 24 7.26 -34.72 -14.66
C TRP A 24 8.14 -34.72 -15.90
N VAL A 25 7.68 -34.01 -16.94
CA VAL A 25 8.32 -33.97 -18.27
C VAL A 25 8.95 -32.60 -18.50
N ASP A 26 10.16 -32.61 -19.08
CA ASP A 26 10.84 -31.39 -19.48
C ASP A 26 10.13 -30.72 -20.65
N ARG A 27 9.85 -29.46 -20.48
CA ARG A 27 9.14 -28.59 -21.41
C ARG A 27 10.03 -27.42 -21.85
N LYS A 28 9.69 -26.88 -23.01
CA LYS A 28 10.28 -25.62 -23.50
C LYS A 28 9.19 -24.78 -24.12
N ILE A 29 9.11 -23.48 -23.75
CA ILE A 29 8.03 -22.59 -24.23
C ILE A 29 7.94 -22.65 -25.77
N ALA A 30 9.05 -22.47 -26.50
CA ALA A 30 9.04 -22.48 -27.96
C ALA A 30 8.41 -23.71 -28.60
N ARG A 31 8.40 -24.85 -27.90
CA ARG A 31 7.87 -26.13 -28.41
C ARG A 31 6.45 -26.40 -27.90
N ASP A 32 6.19 -26.08 -26.65
CA ASP A 32 5.03 -26.60 -25.91
C ASP A 32 3.94 -25.56 -25.69
N ILE A 33 4.24 -24.25 -25.82
CA ILE A 33 3.28 -23.18 -25.58
C ILE A 33 3.36 -22.14 -26.70
N PRO A 34 2.51 -22.20 -27.71
CA PRO A 34 2.44 -21.15 -28.71
C PRO A 34 2.10 -19.80 -28.11
N PHE A 35 2.82 -18.77 -28.50
CA PHE A 35 2.51 -17.40 -28.05
C PHE A 35 2.79 -16.38 -29.17
N VAL A 36 2.15 -15.23 -29.03
CA VAL A 36 2.28 -14.07 -29.91
C VAL A 36 2.79 -12.90 -29.09
N VAL A 37 3.80 -12.22 -29.56
CA VAL A 37 4.23 -10.92 -29.00
C VAL A 37 3.65 -9.82 -29.88
N GLY A 38 3.06 -8.84 -29.26
CA GLY A 38 2.47 -7.72 -29.96
C GLY A 38 3.48 -6.66 -30.42
N TRP A 39 2.97 -5.50 -30.77
CA TRP A 39 3.74 -4.38 -31.27
C TRP A 39 3.01 -3.06 -30.95
N THR A 40 3.76 -1.96 -30.97
CA THR A 40 3.20 -0.63 -30.83
C THR A 40 3.24 0.08 -32.18
N PRO A 41 2.08 0.58 -32.68
CA PRO A 41 2.06 1.43 -33.87
C PRO A 41 2.89 2.70 -33.65
N PRO A 42 3.56 3.25 -34.69
CA PRO A 42 4.28 4.51 -34.58
C PRO A 42 3.35 5.66 -34.11
N SER A 43 3.74 6.37 -33.07
CA SER A 43 2.94 7.46 -32.45
C SER A 43 2.68 8.67 -33.36
N GLY A 44 3.43 8.82 -34.45
CA GLY A 44 3.26 9.89 -35.42
C GLY A 44 2.27 9.59 -36.57
N LYS A 45 1.55 8.46 -36.50
CA LYS A 45 0.55 8.06 -37.50
C LYS A 45 -0.82 7.93 -36.84
N ASP A 46 -1.55 9.03 -36.75
CA ASP A 46 -2.89 9.08 -36.13
C ASP A 46 -3.87 8.10 -36.78
N GLU A 47 -3.76 7.89 -38.09
CA GLU A 47 -4.55 6.93 -38.88
C GLU A 47 -4.46 5.47 -38.36
N TYR A 48 -3.40 5.13 -37.63
CA TYR A 48 -3.23 3.81 -37.04
C TYR A 48 -4.02 3.64 -35.72
N TYR A 49 -4.38 4.73 -35.07
CA TYR A 49 -5.13 4.75 -33.82
C TYR A 49 -6.61 5.12 -34.00
N ASP A 50 -7.01 5.45 -35.23
CA ASP A 50 -8.41 5.75 -35.58
C ASP A 50 -9.08 4.46 -36.12
N GLY A 51 -9.41 3.54 -35.21
CA GLY A 51 -10.02 2.25 -35.52
C GLY A 51 -10.84 1.66 -34.39
N ASP A 52 -11.33 0.44 -34.63
CA ASP A 52 -12.21 -0.29 -33.71
C ASP A 52 -11.61 -1.60 -33.15
N LEU A 53 -10.41 -1.98 -33.65
CA LEU A 53 -9.76 -3.20 -33.21
C LEU A 53 -9.14 -3.07 -31.82
N PRO A 54 -9.52 -3.93 -30.83
CA PRO A 54 -8.98 -3.84 -29.48
C PRO A 54 -7.45 -4.01 -29.46
N TRP A 55 -6.76 -3.06 -28.81
CA TRP A 55 -5.31 -3.09 -28.63
C TRP A 55 -4.94 -2.97 -27.16
N VAL A 56 -4.49 -4.10 -26.60
CA VAL A 56 -4.21 -4.26 -25.17
C VAL A 56 -2.83 -3.72 -24.83
N THR A 57 -2.79 -2.89 -23.82
CA THR A 57 -1.57 -2.40 -23.14
C THR A 57 -1.48 -2.94 -21.72
N ILE A 58 -0.33 -2.79 -21.04
CA ILE A 58 -0.21 -3.19 -19.62
C ILE A 58 -1.21 -2.45 -18.73
N ALA A 59 -1.63 -1.24 -19.12
CA ALA A 59 -2.62 -0.46 -18.37
C ALA A 59 -4.04 -1.07 -18.40
N ASP A 60 -4.36 -1.88 -19.40
CA ASP A 60 -5.64 -2.57 -19.52
C ASP A 60 -5.68 -3.87 -18.67
N MET A 61 -4.52 -4.41 -18.29
CA MET A 61 -4.41 -5.61 -17.45
C MET A 61 -4.59 -5.29 -15.97
N THR A 62 -5.66 -4.60 -15.59
CA THR A 62 -5.95 -4.21 -14.20
C THR A 62 -6.65 -5.32 -13.42
N GLN A 63 -7.35 -6.19 -14.12
CA GLN A 63 -8.06 -7.34 -13.58
C GLN A 63 -7.58 -8.63 -14.25
N MET A 64 -8.00 -9.79 -13.73
CA MET A 64 -7.64 -11.08 -14.27
C MET A 64 -8.27 -11.37 -15.65
N SER A 65 -9.26 -10.58 -16.08
CA SER A 65 -9.88 -10.66 -17.41
C SER A 65 -9.87 -9.31 -18.12
N VAL A 66 -9.56 -9.29 -19.42
CA VAL A 66 -9.63 -8.11 -20.29
C VAL A 66 -10.84 -8.29 -21.21
N GLN A 67 -11.86 -7.44 -21.01
CA GLN A 67 -13.13 -7.47 -21.75
C GLN A 67 -13.23 -6.33 -22.78
N ASP A 68 -12.47 -5.26 -22.60
CA ASP A 68 -12.35 -4.12 -23.50
C ASP A 68 -10.98 -3.46 -23.30
N THR A 69 -10.60 -2.56 -24.20
CA THR A 69 -9.33 -1.84 -24.17
C THR A 69 -9.55 -0.33 -24.23
N LYS A 70 -8.72 0.43 -23.54
CA LYS A 70 -8.75 1.90 -23.59
C LYS A 70 -8.36 2.44 -24.96
N SER A 71 -7.45 1.75 -25.64
CA SER A 71 -6.95 2.14 -26.96
C SER A 71 -7.37 1.12 -28.00
N LYS A 72 -7.65 1.60 -29.20
CA LYS A 72 -7.97 0.77 -30.36
C LYS A 72 -7.05 1.11 -31.52
N ILE A 73 -6.92 0.20 -32.48
CA ILE A 73 -6.10 0.38 -33.69
C ILE A 73 -6.92 0.13 -34.94
N SER A 74 -6.47 0.70 -36.05
CA SER A 74 -7.14 0.57 -37.34
C SER A 74 -6.76 -0.73 -38.07
N HIS A 75 -7.63 -1.17 -38.98
CA HIS A 75 -7.33 -2.27 -39.90
C HIS A 75 -6.09 -1.99 -40.75
N LEU A 76 -5.83 -0.73 -41.11
CA LEU A 76 -4.64 -0.31 -41.83
C LEU A 76 -3.36 -0.64 -41.03
N ALA A 77 -3.34 -0.29 -39.74
CA ALA A 77 -2.22 -0.56 -38.85
C ALA A 77 -1.89 -2.06 -38.77
N VAL A 78 -2.92 -2.89 -38.65
CA VAL A 78 -2.78 -4.36 -38.61
C VAL A 78 -2.25 -4.91 -39.95
N GLN A 79 -2.76 -4.43 -41.08
CA GLN A 79 -2.37 -4.84 -42.40
C GLN A 79 -0.91 -4.49 -42.73
N ASP A 80 -0.54 -3.23 -42.50
CA ASP A 80 0.81 -2.73 -42.77
C ASP A 80 1.89 -3.45 -41.94
N LYS A 81 1.56 -3.82 -40.70
CA LYS A 81 2.45 -4.58 -39.84
C LYS A 81 2.42 -6.08 -40.08
N GLY A 82 1.35 -6.63 -40.63
CA GLY A 82 1.08 -8.05 -40.64
C GLY A 82 0.92 -8.61 -39.22
N ALA A 83 0.25 -7.82 -38.35
CA ALA A 83 0.10 -8.17 -36.95
C ALA A 83 -0.82 -9.38 -36.76
N LYS A 84 -0.48 -10.25 -35.81
CA LYS A 84 -1.27 -11.44 -35.48
C LYS A 84 -2.25 -11.13 -34.37
N VAL A 85 -3.48 -11.55 -34.54
CA VAL A 85 -4.49 -11.50 -33.49
C VAL A 85 -4.13 -12.49 -32.36
N VAL A 86 -4.38 -12.07 -31.13
CA VAL A 86 -4.37 -12.93 -29.95
C VAL A 86 -5.82 -13.28 -29.65
N PRO A 87 -6.25 -14.54 -29.82
CA PRO A 87 -7.65 -14.92 -29.70
C PRO A 87 -8.16 -14.89 -28.25
N ALA A 88 -9.46 -14.76 -28.10
CA ALA A 88 -10.14 -14.94 -26.82
C ALA A 88 -9.75 -16.28 -26.16
N GLY A 89 -9.68 -16.30 -24.83
CA GLY A 89 -9.20 -17.44 -24.05
C GLY A 89 -7.67 -17.51 -23.94
N SER A 90 -6.91 -16.63 -24.60
CA SER A 90 -5.45 -16.54 -24.44
C SER A 90 -5.08 -15.89 -23.10
N MET A 91 -3.95 -16.34 -22.53
CA MET A 91 -3.36 -15.75 -21.34
C MET A 91 -2.32 -14.71 -21.73
N LEU A 92 -2.47 -13.48 -21.26
CA LEU A 92 -1.51 -12.40 -21.41
C LEU A 92 -0.49 -12.44 -20.28
N PHE A 93 0.76 -12.17 -20.63
CA PHE A 93 1.87 -12.05 -19.69
C PHE A 93 2.70 -10.81 -20.02
N SER A 94 2.80 -9.87 -19.10
CA SER A 94 3.66 -8.70 -19.28
C SER A 94 5.12 -9.05 -18.99
N PHE A 95 6.03 -8.71 -19.90
CA PHE A 95 7.47 -9.01 -19.76
C PHE A 95 8.38 -7.78 -19.87
N LYS A 96 7.79 -6.58 -19.92
CA LYS A 96 8.49 -5.30 -19.80
C LYS A 96 7.80 -4.46 -18.74
N LEU A 97 8.51 -3.59 -18.06
CA LEU A 97 8.05 -2.69 -16.99
C LEU A 97 7.49 -3.47 -15.77
N SER A 98 6.26 -3.95 -15.83
CA SER A 98 5.63 -4.75 -14.76
C SER A 98 5.71 -6.24 -15.09
N VAL A 99 6.90 -6.83 -14.99
CA VAL A 99 7.12 -8.25 -15.33
C VAL A 99 6.29 -9.17 -14.45
N GLY A 100 5.59 -10.12 -15.06
CA GLY A 100 4.81 -11.15 -14.36
C GLY A 100 3.32 -10.82 -14.16
N LYS A 101 2.83 -9.67 -14.64
CA LYS A 101 1.41 -9.36 -14.62
C LYS A 101 0.66 -10.23 -15.63
N ILE A 102 -0.50 -10.77 -15.21
CA ILE A 102 -1.28 -11.73 -16.00
C ILE A 102 -2.72 -11.25 -16.15
N ALA A 103 -3.32 -11.55 -17.30
CA ALA A 103 -4.75 -11.46 -17.54
C ALA A 103 -5.18 -12.47 -18.62
N PHE A 104 -6.47 -12.79 -18.69
CA PHE A 104 -7.07 -13.59 -19.76
C PHE A 104 -7.87 -12.69 -20.69
N LEU A 105 -7.78 -12.93 -21.99
CA LEU A 105 -8.62 -12.26 -22.99
C LEU A 105 -10.00 -12.91 -23.07
N THR A 106 -11.04 -12.10 -23.03
CA THR A 106 -12.40 -12.54 -23.33
C THR A 106 -12.84 -12.18 -24.75
N ILE A 107 -12.06 -11.37 -25.43
CA ILE A 107 -12.27 -10.92 -26.82
C ILE A 107 -10.98 -11.10 -27.63
N ASP A 108 -11.12 -11.29 -28.93
CA ASP A 108 -10.00 -11.26 -29.84
C ASP A 108 -9.35 -9.86 -29.84
N SER A 109 -8.03 -9.80 -29.66
CA SER A 109 -7.34 -8.51 -29.48
C SER A 109 -5.94 -8.53 -30.08
N TYR A 110 -5.38 -7.35 -30.27
CA TYR A 110 -3.95 -7.15 -30.52
C TYR A 110 -3.30 -6.68 -29.22
N THR A 111 -1.99 -6.87 -29.09
CA THR A 111 -1.25 -6.48 -27.87
C THR A 111 -0.08 -5.58 -28.23
N ASN A 112 0.39 -4.79 -27.26
CA ASN A 112 1.62 -4.04 -27.42
C ASN A 112 2.86 -4.94 -27.31
N GLU A 113 4.06 -4.41 -27.60
CA GLU A 113 5.34 -5.14 -27.59
C GLU A 113 5.85 -5.53 -26.20
N ALA A 114 5.11 -5.21 -25.15
CA ALA A 114 5.45 -5.57 -23.76
C ALA A 114 4.69 -6.81 -23.26
N ILE A 115 3.80 -7.35 -24.09
CA ILE A 115 2.88 -8.43 -23.72
C ILE A 115 3.12 -9.63 -24.65
N ALA A 116 3.25 -10.82 -24.04
CA ALA A 116 3.18 -12.11 -24.69
C ALA A 116 1.79 -12.72 -24.47
N GLY A 117 1.06 -12.99 -25.53
CA GLY A 117 -0.24 -13.69 -25.51
C GLY A 117 -0.02 -15.18 -25.72
N PHE A 118 -0.15 -15.99 -24.67
CA PHE A 118 -0.08 -17.46 -24.74
C PHE A 118 -1.41 -18.03 -25.20
N LEU A 119 -1.38 -18.78 -26.30
CA LEU A 119 -2.59 -19.24 -27.00
C LEU A 119 -3.25 -20.44 -26.29
N PRO A 120 -4.58 -20.60 -26.35
CA PRO A 120 -5.30 -21.68 -25.68
C PRO A 120 -5.19 -23.02 -26.44
N CYS A 121 -4.01 -23.32 -26.96
CA CYS A 121 -3.72 -24.54 -27.69
C CYS A 121 -2.39 -25.14 -27.25
N GLY A 122 -2.24 -26.45 -27.32
CA GLY A 122 -1.04 -27.15 -26.87
C GLY A 122 -1.24 -27.98 -25.59
N PRO A 123 -0.16 -28.63 -25.13
CA PRO A 123 -0.22 -29.57 -24.00
C PRO A 123 -0.31 -28.95 -22.62
N LEU A 124 -0.16 -27.61 -22.49
CA LEU A 124 -0.24 -26.92 -21.24
C LEU A 124 -1.64 -26.33 -21.00
N ASP A 125 -2.09 -26.46 -19.78
CA ASP A 125 -3.30 -25.81 -19.26
C ASP A 125 -2.96 -24.35 -18.89
N LEU A 126 -3.62 -23.38 -19.50
CA LEU A 126 -3.37 -21.96 -19.22
C LEU A 126 -3.75 -21.56 -17.78
N GLU A 127 -4.70 -22.27 -17.16
CA GLU A 127 -5.04 -22.09 -15.75
C GLU A 127 -3.88 -22.52 -14.82
N TYR A 128 -3.15 -23.56 -15.17
CA TYR A 128 -1.90 -23.91 -14.51
C TYR A 128 -0.79 -22.90 -14.84
N TRP A 129 -0.69 -22.55 -16.14
CA TRP A 129 0.38 -21.67 -16.63
C TRP A 129 0.32 -20.27 -16.02
N LYS A 130 -0.84 -19.77 -15.63
CA LYS A 130 -0.95 -18.47 -14.94
C LYS A 130 -0.18 -18.42 -13.60
N TYR A 131 0.00 -19.56 -12.94
CA TYR A 131 0.81 -19.67 -11.73
C TYR A 131 2.28 -20.01 -12.03
N ALA A 132 2.51 -20.81 -13.05
CA ALA A 132 3.85 -21.28 -13.41
C ALA A 132 4.66 -20.23 -14.20
N ALA A 133 4.03 -19.45 -15.08
CA ALA A 133 4.71 -18.45 -15.89
C ALA A 133 5.45 -17.38 -15.07
N PRO A 134 4.85 -16.77 -14.02
CA PRO A 134 5.54 -15.80 -13.17
C PRO A 134 6.70 -16.39 -12.36
N GLU A 135 6.66 -17.69 -12.07
CA GLU A 135 7.73 -18.39 -11.35
C GLU A 135 8.91 -18.73 -12.28
N PHE A 136 8.64 -19.11 -13.52
CA PHE A 136 9.66 -19.66 -14.42
C PHE A 136 10.24 -18.61 -15.38
N ILE A 137 9.41 -17.77 -16.00
CA ILE A 137 9.87 -16.85 -17.05
C ILE A 137 10.88 -15.82 -16.54
N PRO A 138 10.68 -15.13 -15.41
CA PRO A 138 11.61 -14.11 -14.93
C PRO A 138 13.02 -14.63 -14.65
N ARG A 139 13.18 -15.92 -14.34
CA ARG A 139 14.49 -16.56 -14.07
C ARG A 139 15.43 -16.61 -15.27
N TYR A 140 14.88 -16.45 -16.48
CA TYR A 140 15.63 -16.35 -17.72
C TYR A 140 15.93 -14.92 -18.15
N GLY A 141 15.42 -13.95 -17.41
CA GLY A 141 15.70 -12.54 -17.64
C GLY A 141 17.14 -12.16 -17.32
N ARG A 142 17.62 -11.09 -17.93
CA ARG A 142 18.91 -10.46 -17.62
C ARG A 142 18.65 -9.24 -16.75
N GLU A 143 19.46 -9.03 -15.74
CA GLU A 143 19.38 -7.81 -14.94
C GLU A 143 20.11 -6.66 -15.64
N ASN A 144 19.50 -5.47 -15.65
CA ASN A 144 20.18 -4.26 -16.07
C ASN A 144 20.98 -3.66 -14.89
N ILE A 145 21.74 -2.58 -15.16
CA ILE A 145 22.55 -1.89 -14.15
C ILE A 145 21.76 -1.32 -12.96
N TYR A 146 20.44 -1.26 -13.07
CA TYR A 146 19.50 -0.81 -12.02
C TYR A 146 18.76 -1.97 -11.35
N GLY A 147 19.15 -3.22 -11.60
CA GLY A 147 18.51 -4.41 -11.03
C GLY A 147 17.15 -4.79 -11.65
N ALA A 148 16.73 -4.13 -12.73
CA ALA A 148 15.48 -4.49 -13.40
C ALA A 148 15.64 -5.69 -14.33
N THR A 149 14.73 -6.65 -14.25
CA THR A 149 14.69 -7.83 -15.13
C THR A 149 14.33 -7.45 -16.57
N LEU A 150 15.22 -7.72 -17.50
CA LEU A 150 15.01 -7.54 -18.94
C LEU A 150 14.66 -8.87 -19.58
N LEU A 151 13.50 -8.92 -20.22
CA LEU A 151 13.01 -10.05 -21.01
C LEU A 151 12.74 -9.61 -22.46
N ASN A 152 12.86 -10.55 -23.36
CA ASN A 152 12.48 -10.40 -24.77
C ASN A 152 11.87 -11.72 -25.28
N GLN A 153 11.36 -11.72 -26.50
CA GLN A 153 10.72 -12.88 -27.11
C GLN A 153 11.66 -14.11 -27.18
N GLU A 154 12.95 -13.92 -27.45
CA GLU A 154 13.92 -15.01 -27.52
C GLU A 154 14.14 -15.64 -26.15
N LEU A 155 14.33 -14.82 -25.11
CA LEU A 155 14.48 -15.30 -23.74
C LEU A 155 13.23 -16.06 -23.29
N ILE A 156 12.03 -15.55 -23.55
CA ILE A 156 10.77 -16.26 -23.26
C ILE A 156 10.72 -17.59 -24.01
N SER A 157 11.04 -17.59 -25.29
CA SER A 157 11.07 -18.83 -26.11
C SER A 157 12.09 -19.86 -25.61
N SER A 158 13.17 -19.41 -24.98
CA SER A 158 14.25 -20.27 -24.48
C SER A 158 13.91 -20.92 -23.13
N VAL A 159 12.90 -20.46 -22.40
CA VAL A 159 12.54 -20.95 -21.08
C VAL A 159 12.28 -22.45 -21.09
N ARG A 160 13.01 -23.18 -20.24
CA ARG A 160 12.85 -24.60 -19.97
C ARG A 160 12.36 -24.79 -18.55
N PHE A 161 11.49 -25.76 -18.35
CA PHE A 161 10.88 -26.09 -17.05
C PHE A 161 10.39 -27.55 -17.09
N SER A 162 10.13 -28.10 -15.93
CA SER A 162 9.46 -29.39 -15.80
C SER A 162 8.01 -29.19 -15.42
N ALA A 163 7.11 -29.94 -16.05
CA ALA A 163 5.69 -29.90 -15.72
C ALA A 163 5.04 -31.29 -15.78
N PRO A 164 3.95 -31.52 -15.03
CA PRO A 164 3.20 -32.78 -15.07
C PRO A 164 2.36 -32.90 -16.35
N VAL A 165 1.66 -34.02 -16.48
CA VAL A 165 0.63 -34.23 -17.50
C VAL A 165 -0.56 -33.31 -17.26
N ARG A 166 -1.35 -33.02 -18.32
CA ARG A 166 -2.46 -32.03 -18.26
C ARG A 166 -3.45 -32.27 -17.14
N ALA A 167 -3.82 -33.51 -16.84
CA ALA A 167 -4.74 -33.83 -15.75
C ALA A 167 -4.23 -33.35 -14.37
N GLU A 168 -2.92 -33.52 -14.13
CA GLU A 168 -2.29 -33.05 -12.89
C GLU A 168 -2.10 -31.52 -12.89
N GLN A 169 -1.82 -30.90 -14.06
CA GLN A 169 -1.80 -29.44 -14.19
C GLN A 169 -3.17 -28.83 -13.78
N THR A 170 -4.25 -29.39 -14.29
CA THR A 170 -5.63 -28.97 -13.95
C THR A 170 -5.90 -29.14 -12.45
N GLN A 171 -5.40 -30.22 -11.84
CA GLN A 171 -5.54 -30.44 -10.39
C GLN A 171 -4.74 -29.43 -9.56
N ILE A 172 -3.49 -29.12 -9.96
CA ILE A 172 -2.67 -28.07 -9.35
C ILE A 172 -3.35 -26.70 -9.50
N ALA A 173 -3.85 -26.37 -10.67
CA ALA A 173 -4.58 -25.12 -10.91
C ALA A 173 -5.81 -25.01 -10.04
N ARG A 174 -6.62 -26.07 -9.93
CA ARG A 174 -7.80 -26.12 -9.06
C ARG A 174 -7.45 -25.91 -7.60
N PHE A 175 -6.41 -26.56 -7.12
CA PHE A 175 -5.88 -26.40 -5.76
C PHE A 175 -5.43 -24.94 -5.51
N LEU A 176 -4.61 -24.40 -6.43
CA LEU A 176 -4.11 -23.04 -6.30
C LEU A 176 -5.23 -21.99 -6.40
N ASN A 177 -6.18 -22.16 -7.31
CA ASN A 177 -7.34 -21.28 -7.42
C ASN A 177 -8.09 -21.20 -6.07
N TYR A 178 -8.33 -22.34 -5.44
CA TYR A 178 -9.02 -22.41 -4.15
C TYR A 178 -8.22 -21.76 -3.01
N GLU A 179 -6.97 -22.18 -2.84
CA GLU A 179 -6.15 -21.72 -1.70
C GLU A 179 -5.73 -20.24 -1.86
N THR A 180 -5.40 -19.80 -3.10
CA THR A 180 -5.06 -18.39 -3.31
C THR A 180 -6.27 -17.48 -3.13
N ALA A 181 -7.45 -17.86 -3.64
CA ALA A 181 -8.68 -17.08 -3.42
C ALA A 181 -9.00 -16.94 -1.93
N ARG A 182 -8.81 -18.01 -1.14
CA ARG A 182 -8.99 -17.97 0.31
C ARG A 182 -7.97 -17.06 1.00
N ILE A 183 -6.69 -17.11 0.59
CA ILE A 183 -5.65 -16.23 1.15
C ILE A 183 -5.92 -14.77 0.74
N ASP A 184 -6.31 -14.52 -0.51
CA ASP A 184 -6.62 -13.19 -1.03
C ASP A 184 -7.82 -12.58 -0.27
N ALA A 185 -8.85 -13.36 0.05
CA ALA A 185 -9.96 -12.93 0.89
C ALA A 185 -9.50 -12.54 2.31
N LEU A 186 -8.61 -13.33 2.94
CA LEU A 186 -8.04 -13.00 4.24
C LEU A 186 -7.18 -11.72 4.20
N ILE A 187 -6.43 -11.51 3.13
CA ILE A 187 -5.64 -10.27 2.94
C ILE A 187 -6.56 -9.05 2.86
N GLU A 188 -7.68 -9.18 2.14
CA GLU A 188 -8.68 -8.10 2.02
C GLU A 188 -9.39 -7.83 3.36
N GLU A 189 -9.71 -8.86 4.14
CA GLU A 189 -10.24 -8.70 5.50
C GLU A 189 -9.25 -7.97 6.41
N GLN A 190 -7.96 -8.32 6.36
CA GLN A 190 -6.92 -7.60 7.12
C GLN A 190 -6.81 -6.14 6.68
N HIS A 191 -6.87 -5.87 5.38
CA HIS A 191 -6.86 -4.51 4.87
C HIS A 191 -8.04 -3.69 5.42
N ARG A 192 -9.25 -4.25 5.35
CA ARG A 192 -10.45 -3.61 5.89
C ARG A 192 -10.38 -3.39 7.39
N LEU A 193 -9.84 -4.36 8.14
CA LEU A 193 -9.65 -4.22 9.59
C LEU A 193 -8.70 -3.07 9.93
N ILE A 194 -7.58 -2.93 9.22
CA ILE A 194 -6.62 -1.83 9.40
C ILE A 194 -7.32 -0.48 9.19
N GLU A 195 -8.12 -0.32 8.14
CA GLU A 195 -8.82 0.94 7.87
C GLU A 195 -9.86 1.25 8.97
N LEU A 196 -10.62 0.27 9.42
CA LEU A 196 -11.58 0.43 10.52
C LEU A 196 -10.90 0.77 11.86
N LEU A 197 -9.72 0.20 12.13
CA LEU A 197 -8.95 0.53 13.34
C LEU A 197 -8.41 1.96 13.28
N LYS A 198 -7.96 2.44 12.12
CA LYS A 198 -7.55 3.85 11.92
C LYS A 198 -8.72 4.82 12.10
N GLU A 199 -9.88 4.51 11.53
CA GLU A 199 -11.10 5.30 11.72
C GLU A 199 -11.50 5.34 13.19
N LYS A 200 -11.50 4.19 13.88
CA LYS A 200 -11.78 4.09 15.31
C LYS A 200 -10.80 4.91 16.14
N ARG A 201 -9.51 4.83 15.83
CA ARG A 201 -8.45 5.61 16.47
C ARG A 201 -8.78 7.11 16.41
N GLN A 202 -9.11 7.60 15.23
CA GLN A 202 -9.44 9.00 15.01
C GLN A 202 -10.75 9.42 15.72
N ALA A 203 -11.75 8.54 15.72
CA ALA A 203 -13.01 8.77 16.41
C ALA A 203 -12.85 8.83 17.93
N VAL A 204 -12.02 7.94 18.51
CA VAL A 204 -11.73 7.91 19.96
C VAL A 204 -11.03 9.21 20.38
N ILE A 205 -10.01 9.67 19.66
CA ILE A 205 -9.35 10.94 19.92
C ILE A 205 -10.39 12.07 19.89
N SER A 206 -11.11 12.21 18.79
CA SER A 206 -12.04 13.32 18.58
C SER A 206 -13.15 13.33 19.63
N HIS A 207 -13.70 12.16 19.98
CA HIS A 207 -14.73 12.06 21.03
C HIS A 207 -14.18 12.49 22.40
N ALA A 208 -13.05 11.94 22.83
CA ALA A 208 -12.52 12.20 24.16
C ALA A 208 -12.13 13.67 24.37
N VAL A 209 -11.55 14.34 23.34
CA VAL A 209 -11.13 15.74 23.46
C VAL A 209 -12.26 16.76 23.23
N THR A 210 -13.46 16.33 22.77
CA THR A 210 -14.60 17.24 22.55
C THR A 210 -15.79 16.94 23.45
N ARG A 211 -15.98 15.69 23.90
CA ARG A 211 -17.12 15.26 24.71
C ARG A 211 -16.75 14.70 26.09
N GLY A 212 -15.45 14.50 26.34
CA GLY A 212 -14.99 13.89 27.59
C GLY A 212 -15.18 12.36 27.61
N LEU A 213 -14.99 11.80 28.81
CA LEU A 213 -15.10 10.34 29.00
C LEU A 213 -16.43 9.92 29.64
N ASP A 214 -17.09 10.85 30.37
CA ASP A 214 -18.36 10.59 31.05
C ASP A 214 -19.55 11.02 30.17
N PRO A 215 -20.36 10.07 29.66
CA PRO A 215 -21.50 10.38 28.79
C PRO A 215 -22.69 10.98 29.56
N THR A 216 -22.64 11.06 30.90
CA THR A 216 -23.75 11.51 31.73
C THR A 216 -23.67 13.03 32.06
N VAL A 217 -22.56 13.70 31.73
CA VAL A 217 -22.39 15.12 31.99
C VAL A 217 -23.35 15.98 31.17
N PRO A 218 -23.92 17.05 31.72
CA PRO A 218 -24.72 18.00 30.95
C PRO A 218 -23.88 18.61 29.81
N MET A 219 -24.50 18.72 28.64
CA MET A 219 -23.88 19.30 27.44
C MET A 219 -24.38 20.73 27.22
N LYS A 220 -23.57 21.54 26.53
CA LYS A 220 -23.95 22.89 26.05
C LYS A 220 -23.47 23.08 24.63
N ASP A 221 -24.12 23.94 23.86
CA ASP A 221 -23.63 24.38 22.57
C ASP A 221 -22.27 25.09 22.75
N SER A 222 -21.29 24.67 21.98
CA SER A 222 -19.94 25.27 21.99
C SER A 222 -19.90 26.66 21.37
N GLY A 223 -20.91 27.05 20.61
CA GLY A 223 -20.92 28.26 19.78
C GLY A 223 -20.01 28.15 18.51
N VAL A 224 -19.53 26.95 18.21
CA VAL A 224 -18.65 26.68 17.09
C VAL A 224 -19.26 25.52 16.28
N GLU A 225 -19.66 25.78 15.04
CA GLU A 225 -20.47 24.87 14.19
C GLU A 225 -19.90 23.44 14.11
N TRP A 226 -18.60 23.30 13.87
CA TRP A 226 -17.95 21.98 13.72
C TRP A 226 -17.61 21.29 15.05
N LEU A 227 -17.71 21.95 16.19
CA LEU A 227 -17.54 21.33 17.51
C LEU A 227 -18.86 20.77 18.04
N GLY A 228 -19.99 21.40 17.68
CA GLY A 228 -21.30 21.05 18.21
C GLY A 228 -21.41 21.22 19.71
N GLU A 229 -21.99 20.24 20.40
CA GLU A 229 -22.15 20.24 21.86
C GLU A 229 -20.89 19.75 22.58
N VAL A 230 -20.57 20.41 23.70
CA VAL A 230 -19.43 20.11 24.59
C VAL A 230 -19.90 20.03 26.05
N PRO A 231 -19.18 19.37 26.97
CA PRO A 231 -19.53 19.34 28.38
C PRO A 231 -19.74 20.75 28.94
N ALA A 232 -20.84 20.96 29.69
CA ALA A 232 -21.25 22.29 30.13
C ALA A 232 -20.22 23.00 31.05
N HIS A 233 -19.42 22.20 31.77
CA HIS A 233 -18.37 22.70 32.65
C HIS A 233 -17.06 23.05 31.93
N TRP A 234 -16.91 22.64 30.64
CA TRP A 234 -15.72 22.97 29.86
C TRP A 234 -15.77 24.42 29.37
N THR A 235 -14.58 25.01 29.16
CA THR A 235 -14.45 26.29 28.48
C THR A 235 -13.90 26.11 27.07
N VAL A 236 -14.48 26.84 26.11
CA VAL A 236 -13.92 26.97 24.75
C VAL A 236 -12.92 28.13 24.78
N THR A 237 -11.73 27.90 24.29
CA THR A 237 -10.65 28.90 24.27
C THR A 237 -9.94 28.87 22.90
N LYS A 238 -9.07 29.85 22.65
CA LYS A 238 -8.21 29.83 21.45
C LYS A 238 -6.81 29.32 21.78
N LEU A 239 -6.18 28.65 20.84
CA LEU A 239 -4.82 28.12 20.98
C LEU A 239 -3.86 29.15 21.57
N LYS A 240 -3.86 30.38 21.06
CA LYS A 240 -3.00 31.48 21.54
C LYS A 240 -3.14 31.84 23.00
N PHE A 241 -4.23 31.42 23.68
CA PHE A 241 -4.45 31.72 25.11
C PHE A 241 -4.04 30.55 26.02
N VAL A 242 -3.62 29.44 25.44
CA VAL A 242 -3.14 28.28 26.20
C VAL A 242 -1.69 27.91 25.79
N THR A 243 -1.03 28.76 25.02
CA THR A 243 0.39 28.61 24.63
C THR A 243 1.15 29.88 25.07
N ASP A 244 2.31 29.67 25.69
CA ASP A 244 3.26 30.72 26.02
C ASP A 244 4.06 31.14 24.80
N HIS A 245 4.41 30.14 23.94
CA HIS A 245 5.17 30.36 22.72
C HIS A 245 4.60 29.55 21.55
N VAL A 246 4.52 30.24 20.41
CA VAL A 246 4.25 29.60 19.09
C VAL A 246 5.33 30.08 18.13
N VAL A 247 6.21 29.20 17.72
CA VAL A 247 7.38 29.53 16.91
C VAL A 247 7.37 28.76 15.59
N ASP A 248 7.54 29.49 14.51
CA ASP A 248 7.68 28.91 13.17
C ASP A 248 9.12 28.51 12.87
N CYS A 249 9.28 27.46 12.06
CA CYS A 249 10.58 26.99 11.62
C CYS A 249 11.31 28.04 10.76
N PRO A 250 12.64 27.99 10.65
CA PRO A 250 13.35 28.62 9.53
C PRO A 250 12.91 28.01 8.20
N HIS A 251 12.50 28.87 7.23
CA HIS A 251 11.95 28.43 5.92
C HIS A 251 13.04 28.04 4.91
N GLU A 252 14.14 27.54 5.37
CA GLU A 252 15.24 27.04 4.56
C GLU A 252 15.49 25.55 4.78
N THR A 253 15.92 24.85 3.75
CA THR A 253 16.26 23.43 3.88
C THR A 253 17.56 23.31 4.67
N PRO A 254 17.59 22.51 5.76
CA PRO A 254 18.82 22.26 6.50
C PRO A 254 19.87 21.56 5.64
N ILE A 255 21.15 21.80 5.93
CA ILE A 255 22.24 20.96 5.42
C ILE A 255 22.34 19.76 6.35
N TYR A 256 22.16 18.57 5.79
CA TYR A 256 22.17 17.33 6.56
C TYR A 256 23.57 16.75 6.67
N ASP A 257 23.91 16.25 7.84
CA ASP A 257 25.13 15.50 8.11
C ASP A 257 24.77 14.11 8.65
N PRO A 258 25.00 13.02 7.90
CA PRO A 258 24.70 11.66 8.38
C PRO A 258 25.40 11.27 9.68
N CYS A 259 26.54 11.92 10.00
CA CYS A 259 27.32 11.70 11.22
C CYS A 259 26.99 12.70 12.35
N GLY A 260 26.03 13.60 12.12
CA GLY A 260 25.64 14.62 13.10
C GLY A 260 24.97 14.02 14.34
N ASP A 261 25.06 14.74 15.46
CA ASP A 261 24.53 14.30 16.75
C ASP A 261 23.05 14.70 16.98
N TYR A 262 22.54 15.65 16.20
CA TYR A 262 21.21 16.23 16.39
C TYR A 262 20.23 15.72 15.34
N LEU A 263 18.93 15.67 15.69
CA LEU A 263 17.86 15.18 14.84
C LEU A 263 16.99 16.33 14.34
N VAL A 264 16.59 16.30 13.06
CA VAL A 264 15.66 17.27 12.49
C VAL A 264 14.29 16.65 12.27
N ILE A 265 13.26 17.26 12.88
CA ILE A 265 11.86 16.83 12.74
C ILE A 265 11.28 17.44 11.47
N ARG A 266 10.95 16.60 10.50
CA ARG A 266 10.28 16.98 9.26
C ARG A 266 8.82 16.48 9.29
N THR A 267 8.00 16.95 8.35
CA THR A 267 6.62 16.49 8.20
C THR A 267 6.51 14.97 8.00
N ALA A 268 7.51 14.34 7.38
CA ALA A 268 7.57 12.89 7.18
C ALA A 268 7.87 12.08 8.47
N ASP A 269 8.39 12.73 9.49
CA ASP A 269 8.88 12.10 10.72
C ASP A 269 7.85 12.14 11.85
N ILE A 270 6.66 12.69 11.57
CA ILE A 270 5.56 12.86 12.53
C ILE A 270 4.36 12.04 12.07
N ASP A 271 3.68 11.40 13.01
CA ASP A 271 2.47 10.63 12.74
C ASP A 271 1.55 10.67 13.97
N GLN A 272 0.48 11.46 13.91
CA GLN A 272 -0.61 11.62 14.88
C GLN A 272 -0.24 11.27 16.35
N GLY A 273 0.61 12.05 16.96
CA GLY A 273 1.08 11.90 18.33
C GLY A 273 2.46 11.29 18.50
N VAL A 274 3.03 10.67 17.46
CA VAL A 274 4.28 9.93 17.54
C VAL A 274 5.35 10.57 16.66
N LEU A 275 6.55 10.77 17.22
CA LEU A 275 7.76 11.04 16.45
C LEU A 275 8.45 9.72 16.06
N LYS A 276 9.08 9.69 14.89
CA LYS A 276 9.80 8.53 14.35
C LYS A 276 11.30 8.85 14.19
N PRO A 277 12.07 8.84 15.28
CA PRO A 277 13.48 9.24 15.28
C PRO A 277 14.36 8.43 14.30
N GLU A 278 14.00 7.19 14.05
CA GLU A 278 14.69 6.28 13.12
C GLU A 278 14.64 6.73 11.66
N ARG A 279 13.70 7.63 11.32
CA ARG A 279 13.55 8.22 9.97
C ARG A 279 14.15 9.61 9.85
N MET A 280 14.53 10.24 10.97
CA MET A 280 14.98 11.62 10.99
C MET A 280 16.38 11.74 10.38
N TYR A 281 16.59 12.83 9.65
CA TYR A 281 17.91 13.23 9.22
C TYR A 281 18.68 13.87 10.37
N ARG A 282 20.01 13.86 10.26
CA ARG A 282 20.90 14.37 11.28
C ARG A 282 21.48 15.71 10.88
N LEU A 283 21.86 16.50 11.89
CA LEU A 283 22.49 17.81 11.75
C LEU A 283 23.79 17.83 12.56
N ASP A 284 24.76 18.55 12.06
CA ASP A 284 25.90 18.97 12.85
C ASP A 284 25.52 20.04 13.89
N ARG A 285 26.48 20.43 14.74
CA ARG A 285 26.27 21.41 15.81
C ARG A 285 25.96 22.81 15.26
N GLU A 286 26.54 23.20 14.14
CA GLU A 286 26.36 24.52 13.54
C GLU A 286 24.92 24.65 12.98
N GLN A 287 24.51 23.68 12.18
CA GLN A 287 23.14 23.61 11.64
C GLN A 287 22.09 23.52 12.76
N TYR A 288 22.36 22.74 13.80
CA TYR A 288 21.48 22.67 14.97
C TYR A 288 21.35 24.04 15.63
N ALA A 289 22.45 24.71 15.97
CA ALA A 289 22.45 26.03 16.60
C ALA A 289 21.72 27.08 15.73
N HIS A 290 21.89 27.01 14.41
CA HIS A 290 21.17 27.86 13.48
C HIS A 290 19.65 27.61 13.51
N ARG A 291 19.21 26.35 13.60
CA ARG A 291 17.80 25.99 13.62
C ARG A 291 17.07 26.37 14.90
N ILE A 292 17.75 26.29 16.04
CA ILE A 292 17.18 26.61 17.35
C ILE A 292 17.31 28.10 17.76
N ARG A 293 17.85 28.95 16.88
CA ARG A 293 18.15 30.38 17.18
C ARG A 293 16.95 31.20 17.66
N ARG A 294 15.71 30.80 17.27
CA ARG A 294 14.49 31.46 17.74
C ARG A 294 14.05 30.91 19.09
N MET A 295 14.07 29.59 19.23
CA MET A 295 13.73 28.88 20.45
C MET A 295 14.19 27.42 20.33
N SER A 296 14.85 26.89 21.37
CA SER A 296 15.18 25.49 21.49
C SER A 296 13.93 24.65 21.81
N LEU A 297 13.92 23.42 21.33
CA LEU A 297 12.88 22.46 21.70
C LEU A 297 13.16 21.89 23.08
N GLU A 298 12.17 21.93 23.96
CA GLU A 298 12.19 21.32 25.27
C GLU A 298 11.30 20.08 25.33
N LYS A 299 11.48 19.27 26.38
CA LYS A 299 10.59 18.15 26.64
C LYS A 299 9.15 18.66 26.80
N ASN A 300 8.19 17.97 26.21
CA ASN A 300 6.77 18.30 26.19
C ASN A 300 6.39 19.53 25.33
N ASP A 301 7.32 20.15 24.61
CA ASP A 301 6.93 21.03 23.52
C ASP A 301 6.15 20.22 22.46
N VAL A 302 5.13 20.83 21.89
CA VAL A 302 4.36 20.22 20.79
C VAL A 302 4.90 20.71 19.46
N VAL A 303 5.29 19.79 18.60
CA VAL A 303 5.63 20.07 17.21
C VAL A 303 4.42 19.79 16.32
N TYR A 304 4.16 20.66 15.36
CA TYR A 304 2.98 20.62 14.49
C TYR A 304 3.39 20.79 13.03
N SER A 305 2.87 19.90 12.18
CA SER A 305 3.05 19.97 10.72
C SER A 305 1.96 20.85 10.12
N ARG A 306 2.33 21.98 9.52
CA ARG A 306 1.37 22.91 8.93
C ARG A 306 1.30 22.88 7.40
N GLU A 307 2.15 22.07 6.73
CA GLU A 307 2.22 22.00 5.28
C GLU A 307 2.45 20.57 4.78
N GLY A 308 2.01 20.30 3.53
CA GLY A 308 2.18 19.02 2.83
C GLY A 308 1.13 17.98 3.19
N GLU A 309 1.32 16.75 2.77
CA GLU A 309 0.34 15.65 2.93
C GLU A 309 0.01 15.33 4.41
N ARG A 310 0.92 15.65 5.32
CA ARG A 310 0.76 15.40 6.76
C ARG A 310 0.51 16.68 7.56
N TRP A 311 -0.04 17.71 6.95
CA TRP A 311 -0.44 18.88 7.69
C TRP A 311 -1.53 18.52 8.72
N GLY A 312 -1.55 19.18 9.84
CA GLY A 312 -2.48 18.87 10.93
C GLY A 312 -1.97 17.85 11.95
N HIS A 313 -0.86 17.16 11.67
CA HIS A 313 -0.28 16.23 12.65
C HIS A 313 0.57 16.95 13.69
N ALA A 314 0.37 16.56 14.95
CA ALA A 314 1.11 17.04 16.12
C ALA A 314 1.78 15.88 16.85
N ALA A 315 2.91 16.13 17.50
CA ALA A 315 3.54 15.19 18.42
C ALA A 315 4.30 15.93 19.53
N LEU A 316 4.56 15.23 20.64
CA LEU A 316 5.35 15.74 21.73
C LEU A 316 6.85 15.52 21.51
N VAL A 317 7.65 16.49 21.92
CA VAL A 317 9.11 16.36 21.98
C VAL A 317 9.50 15.54 23.23
N PRO A 318 10.17 14.40 23.08
CA PRO A 318 10.43 13.49 24.21
C PRO A 318 11.56 13.96 25.12
N GLN A 319 12.54 14.74 24.59
CA GLN A 319 13.67 15.26 25.37
C GLN A 319 14.18 16.57 24.79
N ALA A 320 14.80 17.39 25.62
CA ALA A 320 15.46 18.63 25.23
C ALA A 320 16.79 18.36 24.50
N ASP A 321 17.34 19.41 23.87
CA ASP A 321 18.70 19.51 23.33
C ASP A 321 19.10 18.43 22.28
N LEU A 322 18.14 17.76 21.67
CA LEU A 322 18.38 16.76 20.63
C LEU A 322 17.75 17.13 19.29
N TYR A 323 16.59 17.76 19.33
CA TYR A 323 15.74 17.95 18.17
C TYR A 323 15.74 19.40 17.69
N ALA A 324 15.65 19.59 16.37
CA ALA A 324 15.41 20.88 15.72
C ALA A 324 14.27 20.77 14.73
N LEU A 325 13.57 21.90 14.45
CA LEU A 325 12.52 21.94 13.44
C LEU A 325 13.10 21.86 12.03
N GLY A 326 12.55 20.99 11.19
CA GLY A 326 12.68 21.01 9.75
C GLY A 326 11.85 22.12 9.12
N GLN A 327 11.83 22.18 7.79
CA GLN A 327 10.88 23.05 7.08
C GLN A 327 9.43 22.62 7.33
N ARG A 328 8.50 23.57 7.29
CA ARG A 328 7.04 23.34 7.36
C ARG A 328 6.53 22.87 8.72
N MET A 329 7.36 23.00 9.75
CA MET A 329 7.03 22.62 11.12
C MET A 329 6.88 23.86 12.00
N MET A 330 6.04 23.76 13.03
CA MET A 330 5.89 24.74 14.09
C MET A 330 6.17 24.09 15.45
N GLN A 331 6.63 24.90 16.40
CA GLN A 331 6.81 24.55 17.81
C GLN A 331 5.82 25.34 18.65
N MET A 332 5.21 24.66 19.58
CA MET A 332 4.28 25.26 20.55
C MET A 332 4.68 24.83 21.95
N ARG A 333 4.86 25.79 22.85
CA ARG A 333 5.02 25.56 24.29
C ARG A 333 3.75 25.98 25.00
N VAL A 334 3.13 25.07 25.71
CA VAL A 334 1.88 25.31 26.41
C VAL A 334 2.13 25.99 27.74
N CYS A 335 1.14 26.74 28.19
CA CYS A 335 1.13 27.34 29.56
C CYS A 335 0.61 26.32 30.59
N ASP A 336 0.72 26.64 31.87
CA ASP A 336 0.32 25.77 32.99
C ASP A 336 -1.19 25.44 33.04
N SER A 337 -2.03 26.06 32.19
CA SER A 337 -3.48 25.85 32.19
C SER A 337 -3.94 24.70 31.30
N ILE A 338 -3.01 24.08 30.54
CA ILE A 338 -3.31 22.95 29.65
C ILE A 338 -2.20 21.88 29.69
N CYS A 339 -2.62 20.63 29.79
CA CYS A 339 -1.71 19.48 29.71
C CYS A 339 -1.16 19.30 28.30
N PRO A 340 0.16 19.17 28.10
CA PRO A 340 0.79 19.03 26.79
C PRO A 340 0.23 17.85 25.96
N GLU A 341 -0.01 16.72 26.61
CA GLU A 341 -0.57 15.51 25.98
C GLU A 341 -2.01 15.78 25.50
N PHE A 342 -2.85 16.39 26.35
CA PHE A 342 -4.21 16.75 25.99
C PHE A 342 -4.25 17.75 24.82
N PHE A 343 -3.37 18.76 24.85
CA PHE A 343 -3.24 19.72 23.77
C PHE A 343 -2.81 19.05 22.46
N MET A 344 -1.83 18.15 22.52
CA MET A 344 -1.39 17.38 21.36
C MET A 344 -2.53 16.53 20.78
N PHE A 345 -3.33 15.85 21.63
CA PHE A 345 -4.48 15.09 21.17
C PHE A 345 -5.57 15.96 20.53
N GLN A 346 -5.82 17.16 21.06
CA GLN A 346 -6.74 18.10 20.45
C GLN A 346 -6.28 18.50 19.04
N LEU A 347 -4.99 18.81 18.86
CA LEU A 347 -4.43 19.16 17.54
C LEU A 347 -4.58 18.02 16.53
N ASN A 348 -4.49 16.76 16.97
CA ASN A 348 -4.69 15.57 16.13
C ASN A 348 -6.18 15.18 15.96
N SER A 349 -7.13 15.93 16.50
CA SER A 349 -8.56 15.63 16.37
C SER A 349 -9.13 16.12 15.04
N VAL A 350 -10.19 15.45 14.56
CA VAL A 350 -10.94 15.89 13.37
C VAL A 350 -11.50 17.31 13.56
N ALA A 351 -11.91 17.64 14.77
CA ALA A 351 -12.45 18.96 15.09
C ALA A 351 -11.44 20.09 14.85
N THR A 352 -10.17 19.88 15.20
CA THR A 352 -9.10 20.85 14.92
C THR A 352 -8.69 20.83 13.47
N TYR A 353 -8.60 19.66 12.84
CA TYR A 353 -8.27 19.52 11.42
C TYR A 353 -9.24 20.31 10.54
N ARG A 354 -10.55 20.18 10.76
CA ARG A 354 -11.58 20.93 10.02
C ARG A 354 -11.44 22.44 10.12
N GLN A 355 -10.94 22.97 11.25
CA GLN A 355 -10.69 24.41 11.38
C GLN A 355 -9.58 24.92 10.45
N GLY A 356 -8.56 24.09 10.23
CA GLY A 356 -7.48 24.40 9.28
C GLY A 356 -7.89 24.21 7.83
N GLU A 357 -8.73 23.19 7.55
CA GLU A 357 -9.16 22.83 6.21
C GLU A 357 -9.89 23.98 5.49
N VAL A 358 -10.70 24.77 6.20
CA VAL A 358 -11.43 25.93 5.65
C VAL A 358 -10.48 26.99 5.08
N ASP A 359 -9.31 27.19 5.71
CA ASP A 359 -8.32 28.19 5.33
C ASP A 359 -7.12 27.60 4.59
N THR A 360 -7.20 26.33 4.17
CA THR A 360 -6.11 25.66 3.45
C THR A 360 -5.96 26.22 2.06
N VAL A 361 -4.74 26.64 1.71
CA VAL A 361 -4.38 27.17 0.39
C VAL A 361 -3.48 26.18 -0.34
N GLY A 362 -3.79 25.92 -1.62
CA GLY A 362 -2.99 25.08 -2.51
C GLY A 362 -3.48 23.63 -2.64
N ALA A 363 -3.82 23.23 -3.87
CA ALA A 363 -4.32 21.90 -4.18
C ALA A 363 -3.21 20.81 -4.14
N THR A 364 -1.97 21.17 -4.48
CA THR A 364 -0.84 20.23 -4.60
C THR A 364 0.00 20.14 -3.33
N ALA A 365 0.07 21.24 -2.57
CA ALA A 365 0.79 21.30 -1.29
C ALA A 365 -0.04 22.16 -0.32
N PRO A 366 -1.05 21.58 0.33
CA PRO A 366 -1.90 22.31 1.26
C PRO A 366 -1.06 22.87 2.40
N HIS A 367 -1.32 24.12 2.77
CA HIS A 367 -0.69 24.75 3.93
C HIS A 367 -1.69 25.58 4.70
N VAL A 368 -1.50 25.65 6.01
CA VAL A 368 -2.32 26.47 6.92
C VAL A 368 -1.50 27.63 7.44
N ASN A 369 -2.09 28.83 7.42
CA ASN A 369 -1.44 30.03 7.93
C ASN A 369 -1.28 29.98 9.45
N ILE A 370 -0.19 30.57 9.97
CA ILE A 370 0.05 30.68 11.42
C ILE A 370 -1.10 31.41 12.10
N SER A 371 -1.61 32.47 11.47
CA SER A 371 -2.77 33.23 11.96
C SER A 371 -4.01 32.38 12.15
N THR A 372 -4.22 31.36 11.32
CA THR A 372 -5.31 30.40 11.47
C THR A 372 -5.03 29.44 12.62
N VAL A 373 -3.82 28.89 12.69
CA VAL A 373 -3.43 27.91 13.73
C VAL A 373 -3.56 28.52 15.15
N ILE A 374 -3.06 29.73 15.37
CA ILE A 374 -3.13 30.38 16.68
C ILE A 374 -4.57 30.76 17.09
N ASN A 375 -5.50 30.78 16.16
CA ASN A 375 -6.92 31.03 16.42
C ASN A 375 -7.79 29.78 16.48
N TYR A 376 -7.22 28.57 16.40
CA TYR A 376 -7.98 27.34 16.61
C TYR A 376 -8.73 27.37 17.93
N CYS A 377 -10.00 27.00 17.88
CA CYS A 377 -10.82 26.81 19.06
C CYS A 377 -10.50 25.46 19.69
N LEU A 378 -10.15 25.46 20.94
CA LEU A 378 -9.77 24.30 21.74
C LEU A 378 -10.66 24.17 22.97
N MET A 379 -10.81 22.95 23.45
CA MET A 379 -11.51 22.64 24.69
C MET A 379 -10.56 22.71 25.89
N ARG A 380 -11.02 23.26 26.99
CA ARG A 380 -10.25 23.35 28.23
C ARG A 380 -11.08 22.85 29.40
N PRO A 381 -11.03 21.53 29.72
CA PRO A 381 -11.49 20.97 30.98
C PRO A 381 -10.64 21.42 32.17
N GLY A 382 -11.00 21.01 33.39
CA GLY A 382 -10.12 21.09 34.55
C GLY A 382 -8.82 20.25 34.31
N MET A 383 -7.72 20.63 34.98
CA MET A 383 -6.41 20.00 34.77
C MET A 383 -6.42 18.50 35.08
N ASP A 384 -7.15 18.07 36.11
CA ASP A 384 -7.23 16.64 36.46
C ASP A 384 -7.97 15.85 35.39
N GLU A 385 -9.04 16.39 34.82
CA GLU A 385 -9.79 15.78 33.72
C GLU A 385 -8.97 15.73 32.41
N GLN A 386 -8.16 16.76 32.13
CA GLN A 386 -7.23 16.75 31.01
C GLN A 386 -6.23 15.57 31.11
N LYS A 387 -5.66 15.34 32.29
CA LYS A 387 -4.76 14.24 32.56
C LYS A 387 -5.45 12.89 32.43
N GLU A 388 -6.64 12.75 32.99
CA GLU A 388 -7.44 11.53 32.90
C GLU A 388 -7.76 11.18 31.43
N ILE A 389 -8.18 12.15 30.64
CA ILE A 389 -8.43 11.98 29.20
C ILE A 389 -7.14 11.57 28.49
N SER A 390 -6.01 12.21 28.80
CA SER A 390 -4.72 11.91 28.17
C SER A 390 -4.24 10.49 28.49
N GLU A 391 -4.36 10.04 29.73
CA GLU A 391 -4.02 8.69 30.16
C GLU A 391 -4.91 7.64 29.47
N TYR A 392 -6.22 7.90 29.42
CA TYR A 392 -7.18 7.05 28.70
C TYR A 392 -6.83 6.93 27.22
N LEU A 393 -6.56 8.08 26.55
CA LEU A 393 -6.19 8.11 25.15
C LEU A 393 -4.88 7.37 24.90
N SER A 394 -3.82 7.65 25.66
CA SER A 394 -2.54 6.96 25.51
C SER A 394 -2.72 5.44 25.57
N LYS A 395 -3.38 4.93 26.60
CA LYS A 395 -3.64 3.49 26.77
C LYS A 395 -4.46 2.89 25.62
N THR A 396 -5.51 3.59 25.21
CA THR A 396 -6.42 3.09 24.18
C THR A 396 -5.78 3.13 22.80
N LEU A 397 -5.01 4.17 22.50
CA LEU A 397 -4.30 4.31 21.23
C LEU A 397 -3.16 3.31 21.11
N ASP A 398 -2.38 3.08 22.18
CA ASP A 398 -1.34 2.04 22.20
C ASP A 398 -1.93 0.65 21.87
N ALA A 399 -3.09 0.33 22.42
CA ALA A 399 -3.77 -0.93 22.11
C ALA A 399 -4.26 -1.01 20.66
N LEU A 400 -4.80 0.09 20.10
CA LEU A 400 -5.24 0.15 18.71
C LEU A 400 -4.04 0.08 17.74
N ASP A 401 -2.96 0.78 18.05
CA ASP A 401 -1.75 0.79 17.24
C ASP A 401 -1.09 -0.60 17.24
N CYS A 402 -1.08 -1.31 18.37
CA CYS A 402 -0.65 -2.72 18.44
C CYS A 402 -1.49 -3.63 17.52
N LEU A 403 -2.82 -3.49 17.52
CA LEU A 403 -3.71 -4.27 16.64
C LEU A 403 -3.48 -3.93 15.15
N ILE A 404 -3.18 -2.68 14.82
CA ILE A 404 -2.83 -2.27 13.46
C ILE A 404 -1.53 -2.94 13.02
N ASP A 405 -0.50 -2.93 13.88
CA ASP A 405 0.79 -3.55 13.59
C ASP A 405 0.68 -5.07 13.44
N GLU A 406 -0.08 -5.74 14.31
CA GLU A 406 -0.37 -7.18 14.19
C GLU A 406 -1.11 -7.52 12.88
N SER A 407 -2.06 -6.68 12.47
CA SER A 407 -2.81 -6.86 11.21
C SER A 407 -1.92 -6.65 9.98
N LEU A 408 -1.00 -5.68 10.03
CA LEU A 408 0.00 -5.45 8.98
C LEU A 408 0.95 -6.64 8.83
N GLU A 409 1.42 -7.18 9.95
CA GLU A 409 2.29 -8.35 9.96
C GLU A 409 1.54 -9.61 9.46
N MET A 410 0.29 -9.81 9.87
CA MET A 410 -0.54 -10.91 9.36
C MET A 410 -0.72 -10.81 7.84
N LYS A 411 -0.99 -9.61 7.31
CA LYS A 411 -1.09 -9.37 5.87
C LYS A 411 0.22 -9.75 5.16
N ARG A 412 1.38 -9.36 5.69
CA ARG A 412 2.70 -9.72 5.16
C ARG A 412 2.91 -11.23 5.11
N LEU A 413 2.63 -11.93 6.22
CA LEU A 413 2.75 -13.38 6.32
C LEU A 413 1.80 -14.12 5.36
N LEU A 414 0.58 -13.61 5.16
CA LEU A 414 -0.36 -14.17 4.19
C LEU A 414 0.16 -14.03 2.75
N GLN A 415 0.75 -12.90 2.39
CA GLN A 415 1.37 -12.68 1.08
C GLN A 415 2.57 -13.61 0.84
N GLU A 416 3.42 -13.80 1.85
CA GLU A 416 4.54 -14.75 1.79
C GLU A 416 4.04 -16.18 1.64
N ARG A 417 3.04 -16.57 2.44
CA ARG A 417 2.42 -17.90 2.35
C ARG A 417 1.83 -18.15 0.95
N ARG A 418 1.14 -17.16 0.38
CA ARG A 418 0.59 -17.23 -0.97
C ARG A 418 1.66 -17.52 -2.01
N SER A 419 2.75 -16.75 -1.98
CA SER A 419 3.88 -16.90 -2.91
C SER A 419 4.59 -18.25 -2.73
N ALA A 420 4.83 -18.66 -1.49
CA ALA A 420 5.46 -19.94 -1.18
C ALA A 420 4.60 -21.13 -1.61
N LEU A 421 3.28 -21.04 -1.45
CA LEU A 421 2.34 -22.09 -1.85
C LEU A 421 2.32 -22.26 -3.37
N ILE A 422 2.25 -21.16 -4.11
CA ILE A 422 2.32 -21.17 -5.57
C ILE A 422 3.63 -21.81 -6.02
N SER A 423 4.76 -21.31 -5.53
CA SER A 423 6.08 -21.85 -5.89
C SER A 423 6.18 -23.34 -5.56
N ALA A 424 5.75 -23.78 -4.38
CA ALA A 424 5.82 -25.18 -3.98
C ALA A 424 4.98 -26.10 -4.89
N ALA A 425 3.78 -25.67 -5.30
CA ALA A 425 2.90 -26.46 -6.15
C ALA A 425 3.41 -26.56 -7.59
N VAL A 426 3.84 -25.43 -8.19
CA VAL A 426 4.29 -25.43 -9.60
C VAL A 426 5.70 -25.98 -9.81
N THR A 427 6.49 -26.07 -8.72
CA THR A 427 7.83 -26.71 -8.75
C THR A 427 7.82 -28.18 -8.30
N GLY A 428 6.64 -28.71 -7.91
CA GLY A 428 6.52 -30.12 -7.49
C GLY A 428 7.04 -30.42 -6.09
N LYS A 429 7.19 -29.41 -5.23
CA LYS A 429 7.58 -29.62 -3.81
C LYS A 429 6.45 -30.20 -2.96
N ILE A 430 5.20 -30.02 -3.39
CA ILE A 430 4.01 -30.56 -2.73
C ILE A 430 3.16 -31.35 -3.70
N ASP A 431 2.64 -32.50 -3.25
CA ASP A 431 1.75 -33.37 -4.01
C ASP A 431 0.28 -33.03 -3.69
N VAL A 432 -0.42 -32.50 -4.67
CA VAL A 432 -1.84 -32.11 -4.55
C VAL A 432 -2.79 -32.97 -5.37
N ARG A 433 -2.33 -34.11 -5.91
CA ARG A 433 -3.14 -35.02 -6.74
C ARG A 433 -4.37 -35.55 -6.00
N GLY A 434 -4.21 -35.85 -4.72
CA GLY A 434 -5.30 -36.32 -3.86
C GLY A 434 -6.12 -35.21 -3.19
N TRP A 435 -5.77 -33.93 -3.41
CA TRP A 435 -6.48 -32.84 -2.78
C TRP A 435 -7.90 -32.63 -3.34
N GLN A 436 -8.83 -32.39 -2.44
CA GLN A 436 -10.20 -31.97 -2.78
C GLN A 436 -10.62 -30.79 -1.91
N PRO A 437 -11.44 -29.87 -2.44
CA PRO A 437 -11.97 -28.78 -1.63
C PRO A 437 -12.83 -29.33 -0.50
N PRO A 438 -12.79 -28.71 0.71
CA PRO A 438 -13.62 -29.11 1.84
C PRO A 438 -15.11 -29.15 1.48
N ALA A 439 -15.84 -30.12 2.02
CA ALA A 439 -17.27 -30.36 1.68
C ALA A 439 -18.21 -29.18 1.97
N SER A 440 -17.84 -28.29 2.89
CA SER A 440 -18.63 -27.12 3.29
C SER A 440 -18.73 -26.01 2.21
N VAL A 441 -17.92 -26.07 1.16
CA VAL A 441 -17.90 -25.04 0.10
C VAL A 441 -18.83 -25.39 -1.08
N LYS A 442 -19.30 -26.63 -1.17
CA LYS A 442 -20.23 -27.04 -2.24
C LYS A 442 -21.58 -26.31 -2.21
N THR A 443 -21.98 -25.77 -1.06
CA THR A 443 -23.28 -25.10 -0.90
C THR A 443 -23.24 -23.63 -1.33
N ILE A 444 -22.12 -22.93 -1.17
CA ILE A 444 -22.03 -21.49 -1.45
C ILE A 444 -21.91 -21.20 -2.96
N VAL A 445 -21.28 -22.08 -3.73
CA VAL A 445 -21.11 -21.87 -5.18
C VAL A 445 -22.42 -22.13 -5.94
N LEU A 446 -23.28 -23.04 -5.44
CA LEU A 446 -24.57 -23.32 -6.08
C LEU A 446 -25.62 -22.23 -5.82
N GLU A 447 -25.48 -21.45 -4.73
CA GLU A 447 -26.37 -20.31 -4.47
C GLU A 447 -25.95 -19.04 -5.24
N ALA A 448 -24.68 -18.91 -5.59
CA ALA A 448 -24.18 -17.79 -6.40
C ALA A 448 -24.43 -17.95 -7.91
N GLU A 449 -24.62 -19.18 -8.39
CA GLU A 449 -25.01 -19.46 -9.79
C GLU A 449 -26.55 -19.45 -9.98
N ALA A 450 -27.33 -19.35 -8.90
CA ALA A 450 -28.79 -19.37 -8.94
C ALA A 450 -29.47 -18.00 -8.71
N VAL A 451 -28.67 -16.91 -8.62
CA VAL A 451 -29.09 -15.51 -8.52
C VAL A 451 -28.50 -14.73 -9.71
#